data_e6a1a3a29f3fcf002aaa3b370fc478ba
#
_entry.id   e6a1a3a29f3fcf002aaa3b370fc478ba
#
_cell.length_a   1.000
_cell.length_b   1.000
_cell.length_c   1.000
_cell.angle_alpha   90.00
_cell.angle_beta   90.00
_cell.angle_gamma   90.00
#
_symmetry.space_group_name_H-M   'P 1'
#
loop_
_entity.id
_entity.type
_entity.pdbx_description
1 polymer ?
#
loop_
_entity_poly.entity_id
_entity_poly.type
_entity_poly.pdbx_seq_one_letter_code
_entity_poly.pdbx_strand_id
1 'polypeptide(L)'
;MTRMALLFAALAAGATPLLGQGGAGSGGSCRLSIDHVSRATHQVPNPDGTSNYFLGGDVRLSCEGTDVRMAADSVAAFNDLKVTYFLGHVRYDDSSIAMTADNGTYYKDGERWEARGNVVTRNTGNGSTLRGPALDYLRPITGVRDTAEMYATGRPRVEYVPADSTGRRLEPYVIYADRVRFRGNDRVFGGGTVTVDRSDFHAKGDSLRLDTGPAQDGGLYARTAGGAEIDGKGATVFTLTGKRIDLTLTRNELTGVRSTGHAHAVNPDWDLVADTISLRLDHQRLVATYAWGDSLRPRAVSPGRDIIADSLAIDTPDQVLTEARAFGSA
;
A
#
# COMPACT_ATOMS: atom_id res chain seq x y z
N MET A 1 -36.02 -38.61 -68.06
CA MET A 1 -36.19 -37.20 -67.71
C MET A 1 -35.62 -37.04 -66.29
N THR A 2 -34.36 -36.71 -66.24
CA THR A 2 -33.56 -36.72 -65.00
C THR A 2 -33.34 -35.28 -64.54
N ARG A 3 -33.82 -34.92 -63.37
CA ARG A 3 -33.57 -33.61 -62.76
C ARG A 3 -32.42 -33.72 -61.75
N MET A 4 -31.37 -33.07 -62.08
CA MET A 4 -30.15 -32.93 -61.29
C MET A 4 -30.38 -31.83 -60.25
N ALA A 5 -30.27 -32.14 -58.94
CA ALA A 5 -30.33 -31.18 -57.86
C ALA A 5 -28.91 -30.74 -57.49
N LEU A 6 -28.64 -29.45 -57.59
CA LEU A 6 -27.39 -28.78 -57.16
C LEU A 6 -27.51 -28.47 -55.67
N LEU A 7 -26.64 -29.07 -54.86
CA LEU A 7 -26.41 -28.66 -53.48
C LEU A 7 -25.46 -27.48 -53.42
N PHE A 8 -25.93 -26.34 -52.91
CA PHE A 8 -25.11 -25.23 -52.48
C PHE A 8 -24.61 -25.46 -51.06
N ALA A 9 -23.32 -25.65 -50.89
CA ALA A 9 -22.67 -25.62 -49.57
C ALA A 9 -22.36 -24.16 -49.23
N ALA A 10 -23.02 -23.63 -48.21
CA ALA A 10 -22.72 -22.34 -47.65
C ALA A 10 -21.53 -22.47 -46.67
N LEU A 11 -20.37 -21.93 -47.02
CA LEU A 11 -19.27 -21.70 -46.06
C LEU A 11 -19.66 -20.56 -45.11
N ALA A 12 -19.96 -20.90 -43.88
CA ALA A 12 -20.04 -19.96 -42.79
C ALA A 12 -18.61 -19.60 -42.32
N ALA A 13 -18.13 -18.44 -42.70
CA ALA A 13 -16.92 -17.86 -42.15
C ALA A 13 -17.19 -17.44 -40.71
N GLY A 14 -16.75 -18.26 -39.78
CA GLY A 14 -16.74 -17.94 -38.33
C GLY A 14 -15.74 -16.81 -38.06
N ALA A 15 -16.23 -15.62 -37.76
CA ALA A 15 -15.43 -14.55 -37.19
C ALA A 15 -15.15 -14.91 -35.72
N THR A 16 -13.92 -15.34 -35.45
CA THR A 16 -13.41 -15.41 -34.07
C THR A 16 -13.23 -13.99 -33.55
N PRO A 17 -13.81 -13.65 -32.37
CA PRO A 17 -13.50 -12.37 -31.75
C PRO A 17 -12.02 -12.41 -31.32
N LEU A 18 -11.21 -11.53 -31.89
CA LEU A 18 -9.92 -11.16 -31.34
C LEU A 18 -10.16 -10.56 -29.97
N LEU A 19 -10.03 -11.38 -28.93
CA LEU A 19 -9.82 -10.92 -27.58
C LEU A 19 -8.53 -10.10 -27.60
N GLY A 20 -8.67 -8.79 -27.46
CA GLY A 20 -7.56 -7.90 -27.28
C GLY A 20 -6.74 -8.35 -26.07
N GLN A 21 -5.60 -8.96 -26.33
CA GLN A 21 -4.56 -9.14 -25.33
C GLN A 21 -4.09 -7.74 -24.95
N GLY A 22 -4.59 -7.26 -23.80
CA GLY A 22 -3.97 -6.14 -23.11
C GLY A 22 -2.50 -6.48 -22.95
N GLY A 23 -1.63 -5.67 -23.52
CA GLY A 23 -0.21 -5.88 -23.53
C GLY A 23 0.33 -5.99 -22.11
N ALA A 24 0.57 -7.22 -21.64
CA ALA A 24 1.45 -7.48 -20.54
C ALA A 24 2.83 -7.00 -21.01
N GLY A 25 3.34 -5.93 -20.39
CA GLY A 25 4.66 -5.40 -20.66
C GLY A 25 5.68 -6.54 -20.65
N SER A 26 6.33 -6.78 -21.75
CA SER A 26 7.37 -7.79 -21.90
C SER A 26 8.45 -7.51 -20.86
N GLY A 27 8.66 -8.43 -19.92
CA GLY A 27 9.70 -8.37 -18.87
C GLY A 27 11.11 -8.54 -19.44
N GLY A 28 11.47 -7.77 -20.45
CA GLY A 28 12.83 -7.64 -20.95
C GLY A 28 13.60 -6.59 -20.16
N SER A 29 14.89 -6.84 -19.92
CA SER A 29 15.76 -5.84 -19.30
C SER A 29 15.76 -4.56 -20.13
N CYS A 30 15.68 -3.39 -19.45
CA CYS A 30 15.71 -2.09 -20.08
C CYS A 30 16.98 -1.89 -20.94
N ARG A 31 16.82 -1.64 -22.21
CA ARG A 31 17.87 -1.14 -23.08
C ARG A 31 17.74 0.38 -23.17
N LEU A 32 18.71 1.07 -22.56
CA LEU A 32 18.72 2.53 -22.52
C LEU A 32 19.03 3.10 -23.91
N SER A 33 18.19 4.05 -24.34
CA SER A 33 18.39 4.89 -25.53
C SER A 33 18.54 6.35 -25.09
N ILE A 34 19.43 7.07 -25.74
CA ILE A 34 19.65 8.50 -25.49
C ILE A 34 18.70 9.28 -26.41
N ASP A 35 17.71 9.93 -25.82
CA ASP A 35 16.73 10.73 -26.57
C ASP A 35 17.20 12.18 -26.73
N HIS A 36 17.90 12.73 -25.71
CA HIS A 36 18.39 14.11 -25.74
C HIS A 36 19.59 14.31 -24.82
N VAL A 37 20.54 15.15 -25.27
CA VAL A 37 21.68 15.66 -24.49
C VAL A 37 22.02 17.06 -25.02
N SER A 38 22.06 18.09 -24.18
CA SER A 38 22.26 19.48 -24.63
C SER A 38 23.68 20.02 -24.57
N ARG A 39 24.59 19.41 -23.79
CA ARG A 39 25.94 20.00 -23.56
C ARG A 39 27.09 19.10 -23.94
N ALA A 40 27.16 17.88 -23.42
CA ALA A 40 28.35 17.02 -23.55
C ALA A 40 27.95 15.54 -23.62
N THR A 41 28.63 14.82 -24.52
CA THR A 41 28.63 13.37 -24.56
C THR A 41 30.08 12.90 -24.66
N HIS A 42 30.49 12.06 -23.71
CA HIS A 42 31.81 11.42 -23.73
C HIS A 42 31.61 9.91 -23.62
N GLN A 43 32.22 9.16 -24.52
CA GLN A 43 32.15 7.72 -24.60
C GLN A 43 33.53 7.13 -24.30
N VAL A 44 33.58 6.13 -23.41
CA VAL A 44 34.81 5.41 -23.07
C VAL A 44 34.60 3.93 -23.39
N PRO A 45 35.35 3.36 -24.34
CA PRO A 45 35.27 1.94 -24.67
C PRO A 45 35.77 1.09 -23.50
N ASN A 46 35.10 -0.04 -23.27
CA ASN A 46 35.48 -1.06 -22.28
C ASN A 46 36.15 -2.26 -22.96
N PRO A 47 36.99 -3.05 -22.24
CA PRO A 47 37.65 -4.24 -22.79
C PRO A 47 36.69 -5.33 -23.25
N ASP A 48 35.46 -5.37 -22.71
CA ASP A 48 34.41 -6.36 -23.08
C ASP A 48 33.63 -5.98 -24.35
N GLY A 49 34.02 -4.89 -25.05
CA GLY A 49 33.37 -4.39 -26.24
C GLY A 49 32.16 -3.49 -25.97
N THR A 50 31.79 -3.26 -24.71
CA THR A 50 30.80 -2.27 -24.34
C THR A 50 31.43 -0.85 -24.26
N SER A 51 30.63 0.16 -23.98
CA SER A 51 31.14 1.51 -23.73
C SER A 51 30.40 2.13 -22.56
N ASN A 52 31.14 2.92 -21.76
CA ASN A 52 30.58 3.76 -20.74
C ASN A 52 30.28 5.15 -21.32
N TYR A 53 29.22 5.80 -20.85
CA TYR A 53 28.77 7.09 -21.36
C TYR A 53 28.66 8.10 -20.23
N PHE A 54 29.15 9.31 -20.50
CA PHE A 54 29.05 10.46 -19.60
C PHE A 54 28.32 11.57 -20.35
N LEU A 55 27.12 11.90 -19.88
CA LEU A 55 26.19 12.80 -20.53
C LEU A 55 25.93 14.02 -19.64
N GLY A 56 25.88 15.21 -20.22
CA GLY A 56 25.68 16.45 -19.47
C GLY A 56 24.72 17.41 -20.15
N GLY A 57 23.91 18.07 -19.34
CA GLY A 57 22.94 19.10 -19.72
C GLY A 57 21.63 18.52 -20.27
N ASP A 58 20.54 18.63 -19.49
CA ASP A 58 19.17 18.20 -19.84
C ASP A 58 19.16 16.83 -20.52
N VAL A 59 19.71 15.84 -19.84
CA VAL A 59 19.81 14.47 -20.36
C VAL A 59 18.45 13.79 -20.29
N ARG A 60 17.99 13.22 -21.39
CA ARG A 60 16.75 12.43 -21.47
C ARG A 60 17.06 11.07 -22.05
N LEU A 61 16.61 10.04 -21.36
CA LEU A 61 16.77 8.65 -21.75
C LEU A 61 15.40 7.94 -21.75
N SER A 62 15.30 6.91 -22.57
CA SER A 62 14.17 5.97 -22.56
C SER A 62 14.63 4.53 -22.56
N CYS A 63 13.76 3.61 -22.15
CA CYS A 63 13.94 2.19 -22.36
C CYS A 63 13.28 1.78 -23.67
N GLU A 64 14.06 1.25 -24.61
CA GLU A 64 13.54 0.79 -25.90
C GLU A 64 12.39 -0.22 -25.72
N GLY A 65 11.30 0.00 -26.47
CA GLY A 65 10.13 -0.88 -26.44
C GLY A 65 9.27 -0.82 -25.18
N THR A 66 9.49 0.18 -24.32
CA THR A 66 8.72 0.41 -23.10
C THR A 66 8.25 1.85 -22.98
N ASP A 67 7.43 2.13 -21.97
CA ASP A 67 6.96 3.48 -21.61
C ASP A 67 7.89 4.23 -20.65
N VAL A 68 9.01 3.61 -20.24
CA VAL A 68 9.94 4.20 -19.26
C VAL A 68 10.65 5.40 -19.86
N ARG A 69 10.63 6.50 -19.12
CA ARG A 69 11.34 7.76 -19.41
C ARG A 69 12.13 8.20 -18.19
N MET A 70 13.32 8.69 -18.42
CA MET A 70 14.23 9.18 -17.39
C MET A 70 14.87 10.49 -17.81
N ALA A 71 15.07 11.41 -16.86
CA ALA A 71 15.77 12.64 -17.12
C ALA A 71 16.63 13.05 -15.91
N ALA A 72 17.71 13.79 -16.17
CA ALA A 72 18.57 14.36 -15.14
C ALA A 72 19.42 15.50 -15.74
N ASP A 73 20.08 16.29 -14.88
CA ASP A 73 21.06 17.29 -15.34
C ASP A 73 22.29 16.62 -15.94
N SER A 74 22.71 15.47 -15.39
CA SER A 74 23.84 14.67 -15.86
C SER A 74 23.61 13.18 -15.62
N VAL A 75 24.19 12.34 -16.49
CA VAL A 75 24.11 10.88 -16.42
C VAL A 75 25.46 10.25 -16.65
N ALA A 76 25.82 9.25 -15.83
CA ALA A 76 26.97 8.39 -16.04
C ALA A 76 26.48 6.93 -16.15
N ALA A 77 26.58 6.34 -17.34
CA ALA A 77 26.18 4.97 -17.61
C ALA A 77 27.40 4.06 -17.72
N PHE A 78 27.52 3.12 -16.80
CA PHE A 78 28.58 2.10 -16.75
C PHE A 78 27.99 0.78 -17.24
N ASN A 79 28.15 0.51 -18.51
CA ASN A 79 27.54 -0.66 -19.14
C ASN A 79 28.21 -1.98 -18.74
N ASP A 80 29.51 -1.97 -18.48
CA ASP A 80 30.26 -3.08 -17.90
C ASP A 80 29.77 -3.48 -16.52
N LEU A 81 29.34 -2.48 -15.70
CA LEU A 81 28.80 -2.68 -14.36
C LEU A 81 27.25 -2.80 -14.37
N LYS A 82 26.60 -2.54 -15.50
CA LYS A 82 25.14 -2.51 -15.66
C LYS A 82 24.44 -1.54 -14.70
N VAL A 83 25.10 -0.40 -14.42
CA VAL A 83 24.63 0.64 -13.50
C VAL A 83 24.64 1.98 -14.22
N THR A 84 23.61 2.76 -13.98
CA THR A 84 23.49 4.14 -14.50
C THR A 84 23.17 5.09 -13.35
N TYR A 85 23.99 6.13 -13.18
CA TYR A 85 23.81 7.20 -12.21
C TYR A 85 23.17 8.40 -12.87
N PHE A 86 22.19 9.00 -12.20
CA PHE A 86 21.46 10.20 -12.58
C PHE A 86 21.69 11.25 -11.50
N LEU A 87 22.14 12.44 -11.89
CA LEU A 87 22.57 13.50 -10.99
C LEU A 87 21.84 14.81 -11.32
N GLY A 88 21.18 15.38 -10.33
CA GLY A 88 20.47 16.66 -10.40
C GLY A 88 19.12 16.56 -11.12
N HIS A 89 18.06 17.07 -10.47
CA HIS A 89 16.68 17.16 -10.98
C HIS A 89 16.17 15.88 -11.65
N VAL A 90 16.44 14.75 -11.00
CA VAL A 90 16.10 13.43 -11.53
C VAL A 90 14.61 13.26 -11.67
N ARG A 91 14.18 12.72 -12.81
CA ARG A 91 12.82 12.28 -13.10
C ARG A 91 12.82 10.86 -13.63
N TYR A 92 11.85 10.10 -13.20
CA TYR A 92 11.57 8.76 -13.69
C TYR A 92 10.06 8.62 -13.86
N ASP A 93 9.62 8.16 -15.00
CA ASP A 93 8.22 7.93 -15.32
C ASP A 93 8.05 6.56 -15.98
N ASP A 94 7.07 5.79 -15.56
CA ASP A 94 6.54 4.61 -16.26
C ASP A 94 5.01 4.57 -16.15
N SER A 95 4.37 3.51 -16.67
CA SER A 95 2.91 3.34 -16.61
C SER A 95 2.35 3.31 -15.17
N SER A 96 3.18 3.00 -14.18
CA SER A 96 2.76 2.78 -12.80
C SER A 96 3.06 3.95 -11.89
N ILE A 97 4.21 4.61 -12.08
CA ILE A 97 4.66 5.70 -11.20
C ILE A 97 5.29 6.86 -11.98
N ALA A 98 5.15 8.05 -11.42
CA ALA A 98 5.98 9.21 -11.72
C ALA A 98 6.81 9.55 -10.46
N MET A 99 8.12 9.79 -10.62
CA MET A 99 9.04 10.02 -9.50
C MET A 99 9.99 11.16 -9.79
N THR A 100 10.30 11.94 -8.75
CA THR A 100 11.38 12.95 -8.77
C THR A 100 12.31 12.74 -7.58
N ALA A 101 13.59 13.09 -7.75
CA ALA A 101 14.61 13.02 -6.69
C ALA A 101 15.79 13.96 -7.03
N ASP A 102 16.70 14.16 -6.07
CA ASP A 102 17.95 14.87 -6.32
C ASP A 102 18.94 13.99 -7.09
N ASN A 103 18.99 12.69 -6.75
CA ASN A 103 19.87 11.70 -7.38
C ASN A 103 19.11 10.38 -7.61
N GLY A 104 19.51 9.65 -8.64
CA GLY A 104 18.99 8.33 -8.96
C GLY A 104 20.08 7.36 -9.37
N THR A 105 19.88 6.08 -9.12
CA THR A 105 20.71 4.99 -9.62
C THR A 105 19.83 3.89 -10.17
N TYR A 106 20.06 3.52 -11.42
CA TYR A 106 19.37 2.39 -12.05
C TYR A 106 20.31 1.20 -12.16
N TYR A 107 19.87 0.05 -11.66
CA TYR A 107 20.52 -1.25 -11.75
C TYR A 107 19.78 -2.13 -12.73
N LYS A 108 20.40 -2.39 -13.87
CA LYS A 108 19.79 -3.09 -15.00
C LYS A 108 19.41 -4.53 -14.66
N ASP A 109 20.28 -5.28 -13.99
CA ASP A 109 20.05 -6.71 -13.72
C ASP A 109 18.86 -6.99 -12.80
N GLY A 110 18.48 -6.05 -11.97
CA GLY A 110 17.34 -6.20 -11.03
C GLY A 110 16.12 -5.38 -11.40
N GLU A 111 16.17 -4.63 -12.51
CA GLU A 111 15.16 -3.62 -12.83
C GLU A 111 14.85 -2.74 -11.60
N ARG A 112 15.93 -2.36 -10.88
CA ARG A 112 15.86 -1.64 -9.63
C ARG A 112 16.30 -0.20 -9.83
N TRP A 113 15.48 0.70 -9.33
CA TRP A 113 15.74 2.12 -9.28
C TRP A 113 15.91 2.57 -7.83
N GLU A 114 17.02 3.23 -7.51
CA GLU A 114 17.24 3.92 -6.25
C GLU A 114 17.08 5.42 -6.45
N ALA A 115 16.26 6.07 -5.62
CA ALA A 115 16.10 7.51 -5.57
C ALA A 115 16.55 8.04 -4.21
N ARG A 116 17.30 9.13 -4.20
CA ARG A 116 17.87 9.74 -3.00
C ARG A 116 17.75 11.26 -3.06
N GLY A 117 17.41 11.85 -1.91
CA GLY A 117 17.21 13.29 -1.75
C GLY A 117 15.88 13.78 -2.32
N ASN A 118 15.07 14.44 -1.49
CA ASN A 118 13.79 15.06 -1.86
C ASN A 118 12.88 14.18 -2.73
N VAL A 119 12.84 12.89 -2.44
CA VAL A 119 12.09 11.93 -3.24
C VAL A 119 10.60 12.19 -3.13
N VAL A 120 9.94 12.34 -4.27
CA VAL A 120 8.48 12.39 -4.39
C VAL A 120 8.05 11.38 -5.43
N THR A 121 7.15 10.47 -5.06
CA THR A 121 6.52 9.56 -6.04
C THR A 121 5.02 9.74 -6.06
N ARG A 122 4.43 9.47 -7.22
CA ARG A 122 2.99 9.41 -7.41
C ARG A 122 2.63 8.17 -8.22
N ASN A 123 1.74 7.36 -7.69
CA ASN A 123 1.12 6.27 -8.45
C ASN A 123 0.18 6.87 -9.50
N THR A 124 0.36 6.51 -10.76
CA THR A 124 -0.42 7.05 -11.90
C THR A 124 -1.84 6.52 -11.92
N GLY A 125 -2.06 5.29 -11.44
CA GLY A 125 -3.38 4.65 -11.40
C GLY A 125 -4.28 5.23 -10.32
N ASN A 126 -3.90 5.09 -9.04
CA ASN A 126 -4.76 5.50 -7.92
C ASN A 126 -4.44 6.89 -7.35
N GLY A 127 -3.29 7.48 -7.69
CA GLY A 127 -2.89 8.80 -7.22
C GLY A 127 -2.23 8.82 -5.84
N SER A 128 -1.93 7.67 -5.24
CA SER A 128 -1.16 7.59 -4.00
C SER A 128 0.18 8.30 -4.15
N THR A 129 0.63 8.99 -3.10
CA THR A 129 1.90 9.71 -3.09
C THR A 129 2.79 9.25 -1.95
N LEU A 130 4.10 9.32 -2.16
CA LEU A 130 5.10 9.13 -1.13
C LEU A 130 6.11 10.27 -1.21
N ARG A 131 6.49 10.81 -0.05
CA ARG A 131 7.55 11.82 0.10
C ARG A 131 8.53 11.36 1.16
N GLY A 132 9.83 11.40 0.85
CA GLY A 132 10.87 10.97 1.79
C GLY A 132 12.27 11.19 1.27
N PRO A 133 13.30 10.88 2.05
CA PRO A 133 14.69 11.09 1.64
C PRO A 133 15.23 9.96 0.75
N ALA A 134 14.62 8.76 0.80
CA ALA A 134 15.13 7.60 0.11
C ALA A 134 14.02 6.63 -0.30
N LEU A 135 14.12 6.11 -1.52
CA LEU A 135 13.21 5.12 -2.08
C LEU A 135 13.98 4.16 -2.98
N ASP A 136 13.67 2.87 -2.88
CA ASP A 136 14.04 1.84 -3.84
C ASP A 136 12.76 1.34 -4.52
N TYR A 137 12.71 1.43 -5.84
CA TYR A 137 11.61 0.94 -6.67
C TYR A 137 12.08 -0.24 -7.52
N LEU A 138 11.38 -1.33 -7.43
CA LEU A 138 11.65 -2.57 -8.15
C LEU A 138 10.50 -2.84 -9.12
N ARG A 139 10.80 -2.79 -10.41
CA ARG A 139 9.81 -3.09 -11.46
C ARG A 139 9.48 -4.58 -11.51
N PRO A 140 8.30 -4.95 -12.00
CA PRO A 140 7.98 -6.36 -12.25
C PRO A 140 8.98 -7.00 -13.20
N ILE A 141 9.34 -8.25 -12.93
CA ILE A 141 10.16 -9.11 -13.81
C ILE A 141 9.46 -10.45 -13.92
N THR A 142 9.03 -10.82 -15.11
CA THR A 142 8.30 -12.08 -15.37
C THR A 142 9.06 -13.29 -14.80
N GLY A 143 8.41 -14.09 -13.99
CA GLY A 143 8.98 -15.29 -13.36
C GLY A 143 9.89 -15.01 -12.15
N VAL A 144 10.14 -13.74 -11.79
CA VAL A 144 10.97 -13.37 -10.63
C VAL A 144 10.17 -12.53 -9.64
N ARG A 145 9.47 -11.54 -10.12
CA ARG A 145 8.67 -10.59 -9.33
C ARG A 145 7.45 -10.14 -10.13
N ASP A 146 6.29 -10.69 -9.79
CA ASP A 146 5.07 -10.48 -10.57
C ASP A 146 4.46 -9.07 -10.39
N THR A 147 4.78 -8.40 -9.29
CA THR A 147 4.27 -7.05 -8.97
C THR A 147 5.42 -6.11 -8.62
N ALA A 148 5.23 -4.83 -8.92
CA ALA A 148 6.17 -3.80 -8.46
C ALA A 148 6.26 -3.76 -6.92
N GLU A 149 7.45 -3.46 -6.42
CA GLU A 149 7.67 -3.21 -5.01
C GLU A 149 8.38 -1.88 -4.80
N MET A 150 8.03 -1.19 -3.71
CA MET A 150 8.72 0.02 -3.28
C MET A 150 9.14 -0.10 -1.82
N TYR A 151 10.35 0.36 -1.51
CA TYR A 151 10.90 0.40 -0.16
C TYR A 151 11.35 1.82 0.13
N ALA A 152 10.72 2.49 1.07
CA ALA A 152 11.11 3.83 1.50
C ALA A 152 11.61 3.82 2.94
N THR A 153 12.63 4.62 3.21
CA THR A 153 13.27 4.75 4.53
C THR A 153 13.49 6.22 4.87
N GLY A 154 13.82 6.50 6.14
CA GLY A 154 14.04 7.84 6.63
C GLY A 154 12.74 8.58 6.96
N ARG A 155 11.77 7.88 7.51
CA ARG A 155 10.47 8.40 7.95
C ARG A 155 9.65 9.04 6.82
N PRO A 156 9.38 8.30 5.73
CA PRO A 156 8.55 8.81 4.65
C PRO A 156 7.13 9.14 5.13
N ARG A 157 6.53 10.15 4.46
CA ARG A 157 5.10 10.41 4.50
C ARG A 157 4.45 9.77 3.29
N VAL A 158 3.49 8.92 3.54
CA VAL A 158 2.69 8.25 2.51
C VAL A 158 1.27 8.77 2.57
N GLU A 159 0.70 9.13 1.45
CA GLU A 159 -0.72 9.35 1.25
C GLU A 159 -1.23 8.24 0.34
N TYR A 160 -1.73 7.18 0.96
CA TYR A 160 -2.18 5.98 0.26
C TYR A 160 -3.67 6.09 -0.06
N VAL A 161 -3.99 6.11 -1.35
CA VAL A 161 -5.37 6.23 -1.86
C VAL A 161 -5.83 4.85 -2.35
N PRO A 162 -6.68 4.14 -1.61
CA PRO A 162 -7.29 2.91 -2.09
C PRO A 162 -8.30 3.21 -3.20
N ALA A 163 -8.59 2.18 -4.02
CA ALA A 163 -9.66 2.24 -5.01
C ALA A 163 -10.68 1.13 -4.75
N ASP A 164 -11.94 1.40 -5.04
CA ASP A 164 -12.98 0.36 -5.02
C ASP A 164 -12.89 -0.55 -6.27
N SER A 165 -13.75 -1.56 -6.33
CA SER A 165 -13.79 -2.51 -7.44
C SER A 165 -14.11 -1.88 -8.81
N THR A 166 -14.57 -0.63 -8.84
CA THR A 166 -14.82 0.15 -10.06
C THR A 166 -13.66 1.06 -10.44
N GLY A 167 -12.59 1.10 -9.61
CA GLY A 167 -11.45 2.00 -9.76
C GLY A 167 -11.68 3.41 -9.22
N ARG A 168 -12.80 3.68 -8.56
CA ARG A 168 -13.06 4.98 -7.92
C ARG A 168 -12.16 5.12 -6.70
N ARG A 169 -11.48 6.26 -6.62
CA ARG A 169 -10.61 6.61 -5.48
C ARG A 169 -11.43 6.82 -4.23
N LEU A 170 -10.94 6.24 -3.15
CA LEU A 170 -11.53 6.36 -1.82
C LEU A 170 -10.70 7.31 -0.96
N GLU A 171 -11.15 7.51 0.28
CA GLU A 171 -10.46 8.37 1.23
C GLU A 171 -9.03 7.87 1.51
N PRO A 172 -8.03 8.76 1.51
CA PRO A 172 -6.65 8.38 1.71
C PRO A 172 -6.35 8.03 3.17
N TYR A 173 -5.39 7.11 3.34
CA TYR A 173 -4.67 6.90 4.60
C TYR A 173 -3.39 7.73 4.57
N VAL A 174 -3.16 8.55 5.58
CA VAL A 174 -1.89 9.25 5.77
C VAL A 174 -1.04 8.44 6.74
N ILE A 175 0.07 7.88 6.24
CA ILE A 175 0.92 6.96 6.99
C ILE A 175 2.31 7.58 7.16
N TYR A 176 2.82 7.56 8.39
CA TYR A 176 4.20 7.81 8.72
C TYR A 176 4.80 6.57 9.37
N ALA A 177 6.01 6.20 8.99
CA ALA A 177 6.75 5.09 9.61
C ALA A 177 8.24 5.30 9.33
N ASP A 178 9.14 4.67 10.11
CA ASP A 178 10.58 4.80 9.86
C ASP A 178 10.96 4.16 8.51
N ARG A 179 10.20 3.13 8.12
CA ARG A 179 10.28 2.47 6.81
C ARG A 179 8.90 2.03 6.34
N VAL A 180 8.68 2.13 5.02
CA VAL A 180 7.43 1.70 4.38
C VAL A 180 7.78 0.81 3.19
N ARG A 181 7.03 -0.29 3.02
CA ARG A 181 7.07 -1.16 1.85
C ARG A 181 5.70 -1.21 1.19
N PHE A 182 5.67 -1.06 -0.11
CA PHE A 182 4.51 -1.39 -0.94
C PHE A 182 4.76 -2.68 -1.71
N ARG A 183 3.73 -3.47 -1.88
CA ARG A 183 3.72 -4.62 -2.79
C ARG A 183 2.46 -4.56 -3.64
N GLY A 184 2.64 -4.29 -4.93
CA GLY A 184 1.54 -3.93 -5.81
C GLY A 184 0.90 -2.60 -5.40
N ASN A 185 -0.39 -2.45 -5.73
CA ASN A 185 -1.16 -1.23 -5.45
C ASN A 185 -2.07 -1.35 -4.22
N ASP A 186 -2.10 -2.50 -3.59
CA ASP A 186 -3.09 -2.88 -2.58
C ASP A 186 -2.50 -3.24 -1.21
N ARG A 187 -1.18 -3.45 -1.10
CA ARG A 187 -0.55 -3.84 0.16
C ARG A 187 0.51 -2.86 0.62
N VAL A 188 0.33 -2.39 1.85
CA VAL A 188 1.24 -1.46 2.52
C VAL A 188 1.72 -2.07 3.83
N PHE A 189 3.02 -1.98 4.09
CA PHE A 189 3.65 -2.38 5.33
C PHE A 189 4.44 -1.22 5.90
N GLY A 190 4.21 -0.89 7.17
CA GLY A 190 4.96 0.10 7.92
C GLY A 190 5.80 -0.57 9.02
N GLY A 191 6.95 -0.01 9.34
CA GLY A 191 7.77 -0.50 10.45
C GLY A 191 8.59 0.60 11.11
N GLY A 192 8.80 0.46 12.41
CA GLY A 192 9.26 1.51 13.32
C GLY A 192 8.12 2.48 13.61
N THR A 193 8.23 3.39 14.49
CA THR A 193 7.19 4.33 14.95
C THR A 193 6.13 4.67 13.88
N VAL A 194 5.08 3.84 13.81
CA VAL A 194 4.02 3.97 12.80
C VAL A 194 2.89 4.83 13.34
N THR A 195 2.42 5.77 12.53
CA THR A 195 1.12 6.44 12.70
C THR A 195 0.30 6.35 11.42
N VAL A 196 -1.00 6.20 11.57
CA VAL A 196 -1.97 6.17 10.48
C VAL A 196 -3.08 7.13 10.81
N ASP A 197 -3.32 8.08 9.93
CA ASP A 197 -4.41 9.05 10.02
C ASP A 197 -5.42 8.87 8.90
N ARG A 198 -6.68 8.91 9.27
CA ARG A 198 -7.84 8.98 8.38
C ARG A 198 -8.93 9.84 9.06
N SER A 199 -10.00 10.19 8.36
CA SER A 199 -11.07 11.04 8.94
C SER A 199 -11.78 10.35 10.10
N ASP A 200 -11.95 9.03 10.03
CA ASP A 200 -12.68 8.21 11.00
C ASP A 200 -11.83 7.64 12.14
N PHE A 201 -10.49 7.63 12.01
CA PHE A 201 -9.60 7.18 13.09
C PHE A 201 -8.19 7.75 13.01
N HIS A 202 -7.50 7.70 14.15
CA HIS A 202 -6.05 7.78 14.28
C HIS A 202 -5.52 6.48 14.88
N ALA A 203 -4.39 5.99 14.41
CA ALA A 203 -3.81 4.79 14.96
C ALA A 203 -2.29 4.87 15.05
N LYS A 204 -1.70 4.21 16.04
CA LYS A 204 -0.24 4.14 16.24
C LYS A 204 0.21 2.75 16.67
N GLY A 205 1.47 2.41 16.35
CA GLY A 205 2.09 1.14 16.71
C GLY A 205 3.54 1.05 16.21
N ASP A 206 4.18 -0.11 16.40
CA ASP A 206 5.56 -0.36 15.94
C ASP A 206 5.58 -0.95 14.53
N SER A 207 4.49 -1.54 14.07
CA SER A 207 4.34 -2.04 12.71
C SER A 207 2.90 -2.01 12.23
N LEU A 208 2.74 -1.85 10.92
CA LEU A 208 1.47 -1.81 10.19
C LEU A 208 1.51 -2.83 9.06
N ARG A 209 0.42 -3.55 8.88
CA ARG A 209 0.03 -4.21 7.64
C ARG A 209 -1.34 -3.68 7.22
N LEU A 210 -1.50 -3.29 5.98
CA LEU A 210 -2.78 -2.89 5.39
C LEU A 210 -2.91 -3.56 4.03
N ASP A 211 -4.00 -4.26 3.81
CA ASP A 211 -4.39 -4.90 2.54
C ASP A 211 -5.76 -4.36 2.15
N THR A 212 -5.82 -3.57 1.09
CA THR A 212 -7.05 -2.99 0.54
C THR A 212 -7.54 -3.73 -0.70
N GLY A 213 -6.84 -4.80 -1.08
CA GLY A 213 -7.22 -5.72 -2.13
C GLY A 213 -8.27 -6.73 -1.66
N PRO A 214 -8.15 -7.99 -2.09
CA PRO A 214 -9.17 -9.01 -1.77
C PRO A 214 -9.35 -9.30 -0.28
N ALA A 215 -8.28 -9.19 0.52
CA ALA A 215 -8.35 -9.48 1.96
C ALA A 215 -9.10 -8.42 2.75
N GLN A 216 -8.99 -7.15 2.36
CA GLN A 216 -9.60 -5.99 3.02
C GLN A 216 -9.41 -6.02 4.54
N ASP A 217 -8.18 -6.22 4.97
CA ASP A 217 -7.80 -6.30 6.37
C ASP A 217 -6.57 -5.43 6.69
N GLY A 218 -6.36 -5.24 7.97
CA GLY A 218 -5.18 -4.54 8.46
C GLY A 218 -4.79 -5.01 9.84
N GLY A 219 -3.63 -4.61 10.28
CA GLY A 219 -3.17 -4.88 11.62
C GLY A 219 -2.07 -3.92 12.06
N LEU A 220 -2.16 -3.53 13.32
CA LEU A 220 -1.14 -2.78 14.02
C LEU A 220 -0.60 -3.64 15.16
N TYR A 221 0.70 -3.61 15.32
CA TYR A 221 1.40 -4.38 16.35
C TYR A 221 2.32 -3.46 17.12
N ALA A 222 2.37 -3.62 18.44
CA ALA A 222 3.36 -2.96 19.26
C ALA A 222 4.10 -3.96 20.15
N ARG A 223 5.39 -3.72 20.30
CA ARG A 223 6.28 -4.44 21.23
C ARG A 223 6.53 -3.65 22.50
N THR A 224 6.25 -2.34 22.46
CA THR A 224 6.41 -1.41 23.56
C THR A 224 5.32 -1.57 24.62
N ALA A 225 5.58 -1.15 25.85
CA ALA A 225 4.63 -1.23 26.94
C ALA A 225 3.32 -0.43 26.70
N GLY A 226 3.35 0.58 25.82
CA GLY A 226 2.16 1.36 25.47
C GLY A 226 1.18 0.66 24.53
N GLY A 227 1.61 -0.48 23.93
CA GLY A 227 0.76 -1.21 23.01
C GLY A 227 0.53 -0.51 21.67
N ALA A 228 -0.24 -1.17 20.79
CA ALA A 228 -0.87 -0.53 19.65
C ALA A 228 -2.12 0.21 20.14
N GLU A 229 -2.48 1.29 19.47
CA GLU A 229 -3.62 2.13 19.84
C GLU A 229 -4.37 2.56 18.57
N ILE A 230 -5.69 2.62 18.68
CA ILE A 230 -6.57 3.23 17.70
C ILE A 230 -7.58 4.11 18.42
N ASP A 231 -7.69 5.34 17.96
CA ASP A 231 -8.66 6.33 18.41
C ASP A 231 -9.71 6.53 17.31
N GLY A 232 -10.97 6.25 17.60
CA GLY A 232 -12.09 6.62 16.75
C GLY A 232 -12.30 8.13 16.75
N LYS A 233 -12.60 8.67 15.57
CA LYS A 233 -12.86 10.09 15.35
C LYS A 233 -14.30 10.30 14.86
N GLY A 234 -14.77 11.54 14.94
CA GLY A 234 -16.08 11.91 14.41
C GLY A 234 -17.23 11.52 15.32
N ALA A 235 -18.20 10.79 14.79
CA ALA A 235 -19.43 10.49 15.51
C ALA A 235 -19.20 9.54 16.71
N THR A 236 -18.22 8.67 16.67
CA THR A 236 -17.90 7.75 17.78
C THR A 236 -16.49 8.00 18.30
N VAL A 237 -16.41 8.52 19.49
CA VAL A 237 -15.14 8.68 20.21
C VAL A 237 -14.89 7.42 21.03
N PHE A 238 -13.81 6.72 20.73
CA PHE A 238 -13.30 5.61 21.53
C PHE A 238 -11.78 5.54 21.43
N THR A 239 -11.14 5.03 22.44
CA THR A 239 -9.74 4.62 22.39
C THR A 239 -9.68 3.11 22.65
N LEU A 240 -8.96 2.36 21.82
CA LEU A 240 -8.71 0.94 22.01
C LEU A 240 -7.22 0.66 21.94
N THR A 241 -6.69 0.03 22.98
CA THR A 241 -5.27 -0.34 23.08
C THR A 241 -5.08 -1.84 23.25
N GLY A 242 -3.87 -2.34 22.94
CA GLY A 242 -3.46 -3.72 23.16
C GLY A 242 -2.16 -4.06 22.46
N LYS A 243 -1.66 -5.28 22.62
CA LYS A 243 -0.43 -5.72 21.94
C LYS A 243 -0.61 -5.79 20.42
N ARG A 244 -1.80 -6.16 19.99
CA ARG A 244 -2.18 -6.30 18.59
C ARG A 244 -3.58 -5.75 18.37
N ILE A 245 -3.74 -4.97 17.32
CA ILE A 245 -5.03 -4.49 16.83
C ILE A 245 -5.21 -4.98 15.39
N ASP A 246 -6.25 -5.78 15.15
CA ASP A 246 -6.66 -6.21 13.82
C ASP A 246 -7.83 -5.34 13.35
N LEU A 247 -7.75 -4.91 12.10
CA LEU A 247 -8.76 -4.10 11.42
C LEU A 247 -9.48 -4.95 10.39
N THR A 248 -10.79 -4.86 10.34
CA THR A 248 -11.62 -5.43 9.29
C THR A 248 -12.22 -4.30 8.47
N LEU A 249 -12.02 -4.38 7.16
CA LEU A 249 -12.54 -3.40 6.22
C LEU A 249 -13.62 -4.05 5.36
N THR A 250 -14.69 -3.33 5.08
CA THR A 250 -15.69 -3.74 4.10
C THR A 250 -15.85 -2.59 3.11
N ARG A 251 -15.54 -2.84 1.84
CA ARG A 251 -15.51 -1.79 0.81
C ARG A 251 -14.61 -0.61 1.19
N ASN A 252 -13.48 -0.93 1.86
CA ASN A 252 -12.52 0.02 2.43
C ASN A 252 -13.08 0.94 3.55
N GLU A 253 -14.23 0.64 4.12
CA GLU A 253 -14.73 1.23 5.35
C GLU A 253 -14.37 0.36 6.54
N LEU A 254 -13.99 0.98 7.66
CA LEU A 254 -13.69 0.28 8.90
C LEU A 254 -14.99 -0.27 9.50
N THR A 255 -15.14 -1.60 9.53
CA THR A 255 -16.33 -2.28 10.06
C THR A 255 -16.05 -3.09 11.32
N GLY A 256 -14.80 -3.35 11.62
CA GLY A 256 -14.40 -4.07 12.82
C GLY A 256 -13.01 -3.73 13.29
N VAL A 257 -12.84 -3.67 14.61
CA VAL A 257 -11.54 -3.51 15.27
C VAL A 257 -11.45 -4.54 16.38
N ARG A 258 -10.40 -5.33 16.41
CA ARG A 258 -10.16 -6.31 17.47
C ARG A 258 -8.81 -6.08 18.10
N SER A 259 -8.80 -5.83 19.39
CA SER A 259 -7.58 -5.75 20.19
C SER A 259 -7.35 -7.04 20.99
N THR A 260 -6.11 -7.49 21.03
CA THR A 260 -5.69 -8.67 21.80
C THR A 260 -4.43 -8.38 22.63
N GLY A 261 -4.31 -9.09 23.73
CA GLY A 261 -3.17 -9.00 24.65
C GLY A 261 -3.30 -7.81 25.60
N HIS A 262 -4.08 -7.98 26.67
CA HIS A 262 -4.46 -6.95 27.64
C HIS A 262 -5.13 -5.77 26.93
N ALA A 263 -6.23 -6.07 26.27
CA ALA A 263 -7.02 -5.07 25.56
C ALA A 263 -7.69 -4.12 26.56
N HIS A 264 -7.67 -2.83 26.25
CA HIS A 264 -8.34 -1.79 27.02
C HIS A 264 -9.08 -0.87 26.05
N ALA A 265 -10.38 -0.71 26.27
CA ALA A 265 -11.24 0.14 25.50
C ALA A 265 -11.93 1.17 26.38
N VAL A 266 -11.90 2.43 25.98
CA VAL A 266 -12.52 3.54 26.69
C VAL A 266 -13.40 4.33 25.74
N ASN A 267 -14.60 4.67 26.19
CA ASN A 267 -15.44 5.68 25.57
C ASN A 267 -16.08 6.55 26.68
N PRO A 268 -16.88 7.59 26.34
CA PRO A 268 -17.48 8.44 27.36
C PRO A 268 -18.37 7.73 28.38
N ASP A 269 -18.96 6.58 28.03
CA ASP A 269 -19.97 5.90 28.85
C ASP A 269 -19.41 4.73 29.66
N TRP A 270 -18.28 4.15 29.24
CA TRP A 270 -17.69 2.97 29.90
C TRP A 270 -16.18 2.85 29.66
N ASP A 271 -15.54 2.16 30.61
CA ASP A 271 -14.15 1.70 30.60
C ASP A 271 -14.16 0.16 30.65
N LEU A 272 -13.48 -0.51 29.72
CA LEU A 272 -13.52 -1.96 29.55
C LEU A 272 -12.12 -2.53 29.39
N VAL A 273 -11.76 -3.49 30.22
CA VAL A 273 -10.52 -4.25 30.13
C VAL A 273 -10.83 -5.74 29.92
N ALA A 274 -10.02 -6.43 29.11
CA ALA A 274 -10.12 -7.87 28.86
C ALA A 274 -8.84 -8.41 28.19
N ASP A 275 -8.72 -9.73 28.02
CA ASP A 275 -7.68 -10.28 27.12
C ASP A 275 -7.92 -9.88 25.67
N THR A 276 -9.19 -9.88 25.26
CA THR A 276 -9.61 -9.52 23.89
C THR A 276 -10.86 -8.66 23.93
N ILE A 277 -10.83 -7.57 23.16
CA ILE A 277 -11.98 -6.70 22.92
C ILE A 277 -12.19 -6.57 21.41
N SER A 278 -13.43 -6.73 20.96
CA SER A 278 -13.84 -6.57 19.57
C SER A 278 -14.93 -5.53 19.45
N LEU A 279 -14.67 -4.49 18.67
CA LEU A 279 -15.62 -3.43 18.32
C LEU A 279 -16.21 -3.71 16.95
N ARG A 280 -17.51 -3.57 16.81
CA ARG A 280 -18.22 -3.62 15.54
C ARG A 280 -18.71 -2.22 15.20
N LEU A 281 -18.37 -1.76 14.00
CA LEU A 281 -18.79 -0.46 13.49
C LEU A 281 -19.75 -0.64 12.31
N ASP A 282 -20.68 0.27 12.19
CA ASP A 282 -21.57 0.42 11.03
C ASP A 282 -21.60 1.90 10.65
N HIS A 283 -21.25 2.20 9.37
CA HIS A 283 -21.10 3.57 8.88
C HIS A 283 -20.31 4.48 9.84
N GLN A 284 -19.13 3.99 10.26
CA GLN A 284 -18.22 4.66 11.20
C GLN A 284 -18.80 4.89 12.61
N ARG A 285 -19.90 4.23 12.97
CA ARG A 285 -20.50 4.29 14.31
C ARG A 285 -20.25 2.98 15.05
N LEU A 286 -19.86 3.07 16.31
CA LEU A 286 -19.77 1.90 17.18
C LEU A 286 -21.18 1.38 17.49
N VAL A 287 -21.49 0.16 17.10
CA VAL A 287 -22.81 -0.45 17.30
C VAL A 287 -22.80 -1.59 18.32
N ALA A 288 -21.64 -2.26 18.51
CA ALA A 288 -21.49 -3.30 19.52
C ALA A 288 -20.05 -3.46 19.95
N THR A 289 -19.87 -3.86 21.20
CA THR A 289 -18.58 -4.21 21.81
C THR A 289 -18.69 -5.58 22.45
N TYR A 290 -17.71 -6.44 22.16
CA TYR A 290 -17.61 -7.79 22.76
C TYR A 290 -16.28 -7.90 23.46
N ALA A 291 -16.26 -8.48 24.67
CA ALA A 291 -15.05 -8.71 25.43
C ALA A 291 -15.03 -10.11 26.02
N TRP A 292 -13.87 -10.76 26.00
CA TRP A 292 -13.66 -12.08 26.57
C TRP A 292 -12.20 -12.30 26.94
N GLY A 293 -11.94 -13.29 27.81
CA GLY A 293 -10.59 -13.68 28.18
C GLY A 293 -10.57 -14.58 29.41
N ASP A 294 -9.57 -15.45 29.43
CA ASP A 294 -9.33 -16.39 30.53
C ASP A 294 -8.35 -15.83 31.57
N SER A 295 -7.27 -15.18 31.09
CA SER A 295 -6.22 -14.62 31.96
C SER A 295 -6.62 -13.28 32.56
N LEU A 296 -7.27 -12.44 31.76
CA LEU A 296 -7.87 -11.18 32.17
C LEU A 296 -9.36 -11.21 31.84
N ARG A 297 -10.17 -11.55 32.86
CA ARG A 297 -11.63 -11.54 32.71
C ARG A 297 -12.13 -10.14 32.34
N PRO A 298 -13.08 -10.04 31.42
CA PRO A 298 -13.75 -8.79 31.12
C PRO A 298 -14.26 -8.07 32.36
N ARG A 299 -13.86 -6.80 32.51
CA ARG A 299 -14.41 -5.89 33.50
C ARG A 299 -14.83 -4.59 32.83
N ALA A 300 -16.10 -4.26 32.93
CA ALA A 300 -16.67 -3.02 32.42
C ALA A 300 -17.09 -2.12 33.59
N VAL A 301 -16.61 -0.88 33.59
CA VAL A 301 -16.95 0.13 34.59
C VAL A 301 -17.70 1.27 33.88
N SER A 302 -18.82 1.67 34.45
CA SER A 302 -19.60 2.82 34.03
C SER A 302 -20.18 3.55 35.25
N PRO A 303 -20.71 4.76 35.15
CA PRO A 303 -21.24 5.46 36.30
C PRO A 303 -22.25 4.63 37.11
N GLY A 304 -21.87 4.27 38.33
CA GLY A 304 -22.69 3.48 39.24
C GLY A 304 -22.76 1.97 38.95
N ARG A 305 -21.93 1.42 38.05
CA ARG A 305 -21.92 0.00 37.68
C ARG A 305 -20.49 -0.50 37.49
N ASP A 306 -20.20 -1.69 38.03
CA ASP A 306 -18.95 -2.42 37.83
C ASP A 306 -19.33 -3.88 37.59
N ILE A 307 -19.02 -4.39 36.42
CA ILE A 307 -19.44 -5.71 35.92
C ILE A 307 -18.18 -6.51 35.58
N ILE A 308 -18.03 -7.69 36.17
CA ILE A 308 -16.99 -8.65 35.83
C ILE A 308 -17.68 -9.95 35.41
N ALA A 309 -17.30 -10.52 34.25
CA ALA A 309 -17.90 -11.76 33.75
C ALA A 309 -16.89 -12.56 32.93
N ASP A 310 -17.22 -13.78 32.50
CA ASP A 310 -16.39 -14.56 31.61
C ASP A 310 -16.40 -13.99 30.18
N SER A 311 -17.53 -13.39 29.78
CA SER A 311 -17.62 -12.56 28.58
C SER A 311 -18.68 -11.47 28.74
N LEU A 312 -18.49 -10.36 28.03
CA LEU A 312 -19.40 -9.22 27.99
C LEU A 312 -19.79 -8.89 26.54
N ALA A 313 -21.07 -8.53 26.36
CA ALA A 313 -21.55 -7.92 25.14
C ALA A 313 -22.26 -6.61 25.49
N ILE A 314 -21.88 -5.54 24.84
CA ILE A 314 -22.41 -4.19 25.02
C ILE A 314 -22.96 -3.70 23.69
N ASP A 315 -24.26 -3.43 23.65
CA ASP A 315 -24.94 -2.92 22.46
C ASP A 315 -25.11 -1.40 22.59
N THR A 316 -24.66 -0.69 21.58
CA THR A 316 -24.68 0.79 21.49
C THR A 316 -25.28 1.27 20.17
N PRO A 317 -26.52 0.82 19.80
CA PRO A 317 -27.17 1.38 18.62
C PRO A 317 -27.30 2.90 18.82
N ASP A 318 -27.11 3.65 17.74
CA ASP A 318 -27.09 5.11 17.78
C ASP A 318 -26.14 5.73 18.82
N GLN A 319 -25.09 4.97 19.19
CA GLN A 319 -24.03 5.34 20.14
C GLN A 319 -24.53 5.57 21.59
N VAL A 320 -25.69 5.12 21.91
CA VAL A 320 -26.24 5.14 23.29
C VAL A 320 -26.16 3.72 23.84
N LEU A 321 -25.64 3.56 25.04
CA LEU A 321 -25.64 2.27 25.74
C LEU A 321 -27.10 1.85 25.98
N THR A 322 -27.54 0.81 25.27
CA THR A 322 -28.91 0.29 25.42
C THR A 322 -28.94 -0.98 26.25
N GLU A 323 -27.95 -1.84 26.09
CA GLU A 323 -27.90 -3.11 26.79
C GLU A 323 -26.48 -3.54 27.09
N ALA A 324 -26.24 -4.09 28.26
CA ALA A 324 -25.00 -4.79 28.62
C ALA A 324 -25.38 -6.18 29.14
N ARG A 325 -24.85 -7.22 28.49
CA ARG A 325 -25.08 -8.63 28.84
C ARG A 325 -23.81 -9.25 29.33
N ALA A 326 -23.85 -9.85 30.52
CA ALA A 326 -22.77 -10.60 31.12
C ALA A 326 -23.08 -12.11 31.01
N PHE A 327 -22.08 -12.91 30.64
CA PHE A 327 -22.22 -14.35 30.48
C PHE A 327 -21.17 -15.08 31.32
N GLY A 328 -21.58 -16.25 31.85
CA GLY A 328 -20.76 -17.08 32.74
C GLY A 328 -20.85 -16.61 34.21
N SER A 329 -19.77 -16.80 34.96
CA SER A 329 -19.70 -16.34 36.35
C SER A 329 -19.59 -14.81 36.35
N ALA A 330 -20.65 -14.11 36.68
CA ALA A 330 -20.72 -12.68 36.83
C ALA A 330 -20.67 -12.23 38.29
#